data_41135e82ce47c7370c29c0ad6a9f535b
#
_entry.id   41135e82ce47c7370c29c0ad6a9f535b
#
_cell.length_a   1.000
_cell.length_b   1.000
_cell.length_c   1.000
_cell.angle_alpha   90.00
_cell.angle_beta   90.00
_cell.angle_gamma   90.00
#
_symmetry.space_group_name_H-M   'P 1'
#
loop_
_entity.id
_entity.type
_entity.pdbx_description
1 polymer ?
#
loop_
_entity_poly.entity_id
_entity_poly.type
_entity_poly.pdbx_seq_one_letter_code
_entity_poly.pdbx_strand_id
1 'polypeptide(L)'
;LCFDVLIQYLCTLAVSDGFDPDVIYKEVLKTYCYKDMTRDEWLQILQFITAGGVALQQYDEFKKVEIINGLYRITNRRVAMRHRMHIGTIVSEAMLKVKFMSGRYIGVIEEWFISRLDPGAVFTLAGRNVELVSIKEMTVLVKKSNSKKSIVPSWQGGRMPLSANLGKKLR
;
A
#
# COMPACT_ATOMS: atom_id res chain seq x y z
N LEU A 1 -17.63 9.06 1.59
CA LEU A 1 -16.45 9.32 2.44
C LEU A 1 -15.17 8.84 1.74
N CYS A 2 -14.15 9.69 1.69
CA CYS A 2 -12.84 9.35 1.08
C CYS A 2 -11.91 8.84 2.20
N PHE A 3 -12.06 7.58 2.59
CA PHE A 3 -11.30 7.00 3.70
C PHE A 3 -9.78 6.95 3.44
N ASP A 4 -9.37 6.80 2.19
CA ASP A 4 -7.96 6.83 1.76
C ASP A 4 -7.28 8.17 2.07
N VAL A 5 -7.97 9.29 1.81
CA VAL A 5 -7.50 10.65 2.13
C VAL A 5 -7.37 10.81 3.65
N LEU A 6 -8.38 10.36 4.40
CA LEU A 6 -8.35 10.45 5.86
C LEU A 6 -7.22 9.60 6.46
N ILE A 7 -7.04 8.37 5.97
CA ILE A 7 -5.93 7.49 6.39
C ILE A 7 -4.59 8.16 6.12
N GLN A 8 -4.40 8.76 4.95
CA GLN A 8 -3.17 9.48 4.63
C GLN A 8 -2.94 10.66 5.57
N TYR A 9 -3.98 11.43 5.87
CA TYR A 9 -3.91 12.54 6.84
C TYR A 9 -3.51 12.05 8.24
N LEU A 10 -4.15 10.99 8.75
CA LEU A 10 -3.81 10.40 10.04
C LEU A 10 -2.38 9.87 10.08
N CYS A 11 -1.93 9.21 9.01
CA CYS A 11 -0.53 8.79 8.91
C CYS A 11 0.44 9.97 8.89
N THR A 12 0.06 11.11 8.31
CA THR A 12 0.86 12.33 8.30
C THR A 12 1.01 12.90 9.70
N LEU A 13 -0.07 12.94 10.49
CA LEU A 13 -0.01 13.36 11.89
C LEU A 13 0.83 12.38 12.72
N ALA A 14 0.68 11.08 12.50
CA ALA A 14 1.42 10.04 13.20
C ALA A 14 2.94 10.08 12.93
N VAL A 15 3.36 10.49 11.73
CA VAL A 15 4.79 10.66 11.35
C VAL A 15 5.39 11.93 11.96
N SER A 16 4.57 12.91 12.30
CA SER A 16 5.00 14.14 12.96
C SER A 16 5.12 13.90 14.47
N ASP A 17 4.32 14.58 15.25
CA ASP A 17 4.36 14.51 16.71
C ASP A 17 3.42 13.44 17.29
N GLY A 18 2.69 12.76 16.43
CA GLY A 18 1.60 11.86 16.79
C GLY A 18 0.30 12.61 17.01
N PHE A 19 -0.79 11.88 17.25
CA PHE A 19 -2.09 12.50 17.46
C PHE A 19 -2.93 11.76 18.51
N ASP A 20 -3.76 12.53 19.19
CA ASP A 20 -4.83 12.02 20.05
C ASP A 20 -6.07 11.73 19.17
N PRO A 21 -6.60 10.48 19.18
CA PRO A 21 -7.68 10.10 18.30
C PRO A 21 -8.99 10.85 18.59
N ASP A 22 -9.26 11.22 19.85
CA ASP A 22 -10.51 11.89 20.20
C ASP A 22 -10.49 13.38 19.85
N VAL A 23 -9.30 14.00 19.92
CA VAL A 23 -9.10 15.38 19.46
C VAL A 23 -9.27 15.45 17.95
N ILE A 24 -8.59 14.57 17.21
CA ILE A 24 -8.62 14.58 15.75
C ILE A 24 -10.01 14.17 15.22
N TYR A 25 -10.71 13.25 15.88
CA TYR A 25 -12.09 12.92 15.50
C TYR A 25 -12.99 14.16 15.49
N LYS A 26 -12.92 14.97 16.55
CA LYS A 26 -13.70 16.22 16.65
C LYS A 26 -13.34 17.24 15.57
N GLU A 27 -12.08 17.30 15.17
CA GLU A 27 -11.62 18.16 14.06
C GLU A 27 -12.12 17.66 12.72
N VAL A 28 -12.00 16.38 12.46
CA VAL A 28 -12.45 15.74 11.21
C VAL A 28 -13.94 15.94 10.99
N LEU A 29 -14.77 15.80 12.02
CA LEU A 29 -16.22 16.05 11.94
C LEU A 29 -16.60 17.48 11.56
N LYS A 30 -15.71 18.46 11.75
CA LYS A 30 -15.96 19.85 11.31
C LYS A 30 -15.78 20.04 9.80
N THR A 31 -15.20 19.05 9.11
CA THR A 31 -14.98 19.13 7.67
C THR A 31 -16.23 18.67 6.92
N TYR A 32 -16.48 19.27 5.76
CA TYR A 32 -17.67 18.95 4.95
C TYR A 32 -17.74 17.47 4.56
N CYS A 33 -16.58 16.86 4.20
CA CYS A 33 -16.53 15.48 3.72
C CYS A 33 -16.80 14.44 4.81
N TYR A 34 -16.54 14.75 6.08
CA TYR A 34 -16.62 13.78 7.18
C TYR A 34 -17.61 14.16 8.29
N LYS A 35 -18.41 15.19 8.10
CA LYS A 35 -19.38 15.67 9.11
C LYS A 35 -20.36 14.61 9.61
N ASP A 36 -20.68 13.64 8.74
CA ASP A 36 -21.63 12.55 9.02
C ASP A 36 -20.93 11.23 9.35
N MET A 37 -19.59 11.25 9.59
CA MET A 37 -18.82 10.06 9.91
C MET A 37 -19.18 9.52 11.29
N THR A 38 -19.53 8.26 11.36
CA THR A 38 -19.89 7.59 12.60
C THR A 38 -18.67 7.26 13.46
N ARG A 39 -18.89 7.05 14.75
CA ARG A 39 -17.83 6.60 15.67
C ARG A 39 -17.29 5.21 15.29
N ASP A 40 -18.13 4.34 14.77
CA ASP A 40 -17.73 2.98 14.36
C ASP A 40 -16.81 3.03 13.13
N GLU A 41 -17.14 3.86 12.13
CA GLU A 41 -16.25 4.09 10.97
C GLU A 41 -14.88 4.64 11.40
N TRP A 42 -14.89 5.60 12.34
CA TRP A 42 -13.65 6.12 12.92
C TRP A 42 -12.81 5.04 13.58
N LEU A 43 -13.42 4.19 14.42
CA LEU A 43 -12.73 3.09 15.09
C LEU A 43 -12.18 2.06 14.11
N GLN A 44 -12.90 1.76 13.03
CA GLN A 44 -12.42 0.88 11.96
C GLN A 44 -11.19 1.46 11.26
N ILE A 45 -11.15 2.77 11.00
CA ILE A 45 -9.99 3.45 10.42
C ILE A 45 -8.79 3.37 11.38
N LEU A 46 -8.98 3.65 12.67
CA LEU A 46 -7.92 3.53 13.67
C LEU A 46 -7.38 2.10 13.76
N GLN A 47 -8.26 1.11 13.75
CA GLN A 47 -7.88 -0.29 13.72
C GLN A 47 -7.10 -0.65 12.46
N PHE A 48 -7.53 -0.13 11.31
CA PHE A 48 -6.84 -0.36 10.04
C PHE A 48 -5.41 0.18 10.02
N ILE A 49 -5.17 1.40 10.54
CA ILE A 49 -3.81 1.99 10.55
C ILE A 49 -2.88 1.38 11.60
N THR A 50 -3.43 0.78 12.66
CA THR A 50 -2.64 0.16 13.76
C THR A 50 -2.40 -1.33 13.54
N ALA A 51 -3.44 -2.08 13.18
CA ALA A 51 -3.39 -3.54 13.06
C ALA A 51 -3.31 -4.05 11.61
N GLY A 52 -3.54 -3.17 10.62
CA GLY A 52 -3.76 -3.59 9.25
C GLY A 52 -5.16 -4.20 9.06
N GLY A 53 -5.50 -4.56 7.82
CA GLY A 53 -6.72 -5.35 7.55
C GLY A 53 -6.59 -6.77 8.11
N VAL A 54 -7.71 -7.45 8.31
CA VAL A 54 -7.77 -8.82 8.88
C VAL A 54 -6.81 -9.80 8.17
N ALA A 55 -6.65 -9.65 6.85
CA ALA A 55 -5.73 -10.46 6.05
C ALA A 55 -4.24 -10.12 6.26
N LEU A 56 -3.92 -8.96 6.84
CA LEU A 56 -2.56 -8.44 6.98
C LEU A 56 -2.03 -8.46 8.42
N GLN A 57 -2.83 -8.92 9.38
CA GLN A 57 -2.47 -8.94 10.82
C GLN A 57 -1.24 -9.80 11.13
N GLN A 58 -0.92 -10.77 10.28
CA GLN A 58 0.25 -11.64 10.45
C GLN A 58 1.58 -10.99 10.02
N TYR A 59 1.52 -9.80 9.39
CA TYR A 59 2.69 -9.12 8.87
C TYR A 59 2.94 -7.83 9.66
N ASP A 60 3.95 -7.80 10.51
CA ASP A 60 4.33 -6.62 11.32
C ASP A 60 4.62 -5.37 10.48
N GLU A 61 4.90 -5.54 9.20
CA GLU A 61 5.18 -4.44 8.28
C GLU A 61 3.99 -3.57 7.92
N PHE A 62 2.77 -4.11 8.07
CA PHE A 62 1.55 -3.35 7.82
C PHE A 62 1.04 -2.63 9.09
N LYS A 63 1.62 -2.92 10.24
CA LYS A 63 1.44 -2.14 11.46
C LYS A 63 2.22 -0.84 11.35
N LYS A 64 1.63 0.16 10.73
CA LYS A 64 2.32 1.43 10.47
C LYS A 64 2.33 2.36 11.68
N VAL A 65 1.26 2.33 12.47
CA VAL A 65 1.03 3.24 13.60
C VAL A 65 1.02 2.46 14.89
N GLU A 66 1.76 2.93 15.87
CA GLU A 66 1.84 2.40 17.23
C GLU A 66 1.14 3.35 18.20
N ILE A 67 0.60 2.82 19.29
CA ILE A 67 -0.01 3.62 20.36
C ILE A 67 0.99 3.75 21.48
N ILE A 68 1.50 4.97 21.72
CA ILE A 68 2.48 5.27 22.75
C ILE A 68 1.94 6.39 23.63
N ASN A 69 1.75 6.11 24.90
CA ASN A 69 1.20 7.06 25.88
C ASN A 69 -0.15 7.67 25.44
N GLY A 70 -1.03 6.86 24.80
CA GLY A 70 -2.32 7.32 24.27
C GLY A 70 -2.25 8.06 22.95
N LEU A 71 -1.08 8.36 22.41
CA LEU A 71 -0.89 8.99 21.11
C LEU A 71 -0.59 7.95 20.03
N TYR A 72 -1.17 8.15 18.87
CA TYR A 72 -0.93 7.37 17.66
C TYR A 72 0.31 7.92 16.95
N ARG A 73 1.39 7.11 16.83
CA ARG A 73 2.69 7.50 16.28
C ARG A 73 3.27 6.49 15.31
N ILE A 74 4.07 6.97 14.36
CA ILE A 74 4.92 6.12 13.51
C ILE A 74 6.36 6.27 13.99
N THR A 75 6.88 5.25 14.67
CA THR A 75 8.25 5.22 15.20
C THR A 75 9.26 4.65 14.21
N ASN A 76 8.81 3.77 13.32
CA ASN A 76 9.67 3.15 12.33
C ASN A 76 10.16 4.18 11.30
N ARG A 77 11.47 4.47 11.35
CA ARG A 77 12.11 5.45 10.47
C ARG A 77 11.91 5.17 8.98
N ARG A 78 11.89 3.90 8.56
CA ARG A 78 11.70 3.53 7.14
C ARG A 78 10.27 3.81 6.69
N VAL A 79 9.30 3.51 7.54
CA VAL A 79 7.87 3.79 7.27
C VAL A 79 7.67 5.30 7.21
N ALA A 80 8.21 6.06 8.17
CA ALA A 80 8.13 7.52 8.21
C ALA A 80 8.76 8.16 6.96
N MET A 81 9.95 7.72 6.56
CA MET A 81 10.63 8.22 5.35
C MET A 81 9.79 7.94 4.10
N ARG A 82 9.28 6.70 3.94
CA ARG A 82 8.43 6.33 2.80
C ARG A 82 7.19 7.21 2.74
N HIS A 83 6.51 7.41 3.89
CA HIS A 83 5.33 8.28 3.95
C HIS A 83 5.65 9.71 3.51
N ARG A 84 6.76 10.30 4.02
CA ARG A 84 7.17 11.66 3.65
C ARG A 84 7.50 11.83 2.16
N MET A 85 8.07 10.80 1.54
CA MET A 85 8.36 10.82 0.09
C MET A 85 7.11 10.76 -0.78
N HIS A 86 6.01 10.21 -0.26
CA HIS A 86 4.75 10.02 -0.98
C HIS A 86 3.59 10.85 -0.40
N ILE A 87 3.88 11.82 0.46
CA ILE A 87 2.86 12.66 1.09
C ILE A 87 2.06 13.43 0.02
N GLY A 88 0.74 13.41 0.15
CA GLY A 88 -0.14 14.02 -0.85
C GLY A 88 -0.35 13.18 -2.12
N THR A 89 0.32 12.04 -2.26
CA THR A 89 0.18 11.13 -3.40
C THR A 89 -0.56 9.87 -2.98
N ILE A 90 -1.79 9.71 -3.44
CA ILE A 90 -2.55 8.47 -3.28
C ILE A 90 -2.40 7.70 -4.57
N VAL A 91 -1.56 6.66 -4.54
CA VAL A 91 -1.33 5.77 -5.69
C VAL A 91 -1.98 4.42 -5.40
N SER A 92 -2.75 3.95 -6.34
CA SER A 92 -3.38 2.63 -6.29
C SER A 92 -2.47 1.49 -6.79
N GLU A 93 -1.30 1.83 -7.32
CA GLU A 93 -0.43 0.87 -8.00
C GLU A 93 0.96 0.88 -7.37
N ALA A 94 1.22 -0.12 -6.54
CA ALA A 94 2.56 -0.37 -6.03
C ALA A 94 3.30 -1.33 -6.98
N MET A 95 4.57 -1.00 -7.26
CA MET A 95 5.49 -1.90 -7.96
C MET A 95 6.25 -2.73 -6.94
N LEU A 96 6.10 -4.04 -7.02
CA LEU A 96 6.80 -4.99 -6.15
C LEU A 96 8.11 -5.45 -6.80
N LYS A 97 9.16 -5.59 -6.01
CA LYS A 97 10.44 -6.16 -6.46
C LYS A 97 10.33 -7.68 -6.52
N VAL A 98 10.75 -8.28 -7.61
CA VAL A 98 10.77 -9.74 -7.76
C VAL A 98 12.19 -10.24 -7.59
N LYS A 99 12.37 -11.20 -6.67
CA LYS A 99 13.65 -11.85 -6.38
C LYS A 99 13.50 -13.37 -6.33
N PHE A 100 14.54 -14.08 -6.73
CA PHE A 100 14.63 -15.49 -6.42
C PHE A 100 14.83 -15.73 -4.92
N MET A 101 14.47 -16.93 -4.46
CA MET A 101 14.76 -17.36 -3.07
C MET A 101 16.25 -17.21 -2.71
N SER A 102 17.16 -17.25 -3.67
CA SER A 102 18.60 -16.97 -3.50
C SER A 102 18.95 -15.49 -3.29
N GLY A 103 17.94 -14.59 -3.29
CA GLY A 103 18.14 -13.14 -3.18
C GLY A 103 18.42 -12.42 -4.50
N ARG A 104 18.67 -13.15 -5.60
CA ARG A 104 18.95 -12.54 -6.90
C ARG A 104 17.72 -11.78 -7.44
N TYR A 105 17.91 -10.51 -7.73
CA TYR A 105 16.88 -9.65 -8.33
C TYR A 105 16.59 -10.04 -9.78
N ILE A 106 15.31 -9.96 -10.18
CA ILE A 106 14.84 -10.28 -11.54
C ILE A 106 14.23 -9.04 -12.21
N GLY A 107 13.42 -8.28 -11.49
CA GLY A 107 12.68 -7.15 -12.03
C GLY A 107 11.63 -6.64 -11.05
N VAL A 108 10.67 -5.88 -11.58
CA VAL A 108 9.51 -5.39 -10.85
C VAL A 108 8.23 -5.90 -11.48
N ILE A 109 7.15 -5.95 -10.71
CA ILE A 109 5.82 -6.37 -11.16
C ILE A 109 4.75 -5.56 -10.42
N GLU A 110 3.61 -5.32 -11.06
CA GLU A 110 2.50 -4.60 -10.44
C GLU A 110 1.83 -5.42 -9.34
N GLU A 111 1.53 -4.78 -8.21
CA GLU A 111 0.90 -5.41 -7.06
C GLU A 111 -0.43 -6.06 -7.42
N TRP A 112 -1.28 -5.38 -8.22
CA TRP A 112 -2.58 -5.91 -8.60
C TRP A 112 -2.50 -7.23 -9.38
N PHE A 113 -1.43 -7.44 -10.16
CA PHE A 113 -1.22 -8.70 -10.86
C PHE A 113 -0.89 -9.82 -9.87
N ILE A 114 0.05 -9.57 -8.96
CA ILE A 114 0.49 -10.55 -7.98
C ILE A 114 -0.58 -10.86 -6.92
N SER A 115 -1.39 -9.87 -6.54
CA SER A 115 -2.45 -10.05 -5.53
C SER A 115 -3.54 -11.05 -5.95
N ARG A 116 -3.61 -11.39 -7.25
CA ARG A 116 -4.55 -12.38 -7.81
C ARG A 116 -3.95 -13.78 -7.94
N LEU A 117 -2.68 -13.93 -7.60
CA LEU A 117 -1.97 -15.20 -7.72
C LEU A 117 -1.81 -15.85 -6.35
N ASP A 118 -2.14 -17.15 -6.31
CA ASP A 118 -1.84 -17.96 -5.14
C ASP A 118 -0.39 -18.44 -5.15
N PRO A 119 0.21 -18.72 -3.99
CA PRO A 119 1.50 -19.40 -3.91
C PRO A 119 1.47 -20.69 -4.73
N GLY A 120 2.51 -20.92 -5.53
CA GLY A 120 2.57 -22.01 -6.51
C GLY A 120 2.14 -21.62 -7.93
N ALA A 121 1.51 -20.46 -8.12
CA ALA A 121 1.18 -19.98 -9.46
C ALA A 121 2.44 -19.68 -10.29
N VAL A 122 2.43 -20.06 -11.56
CA VAL A 122 3.55 -19.85 -12.48
C VAL A 122 3.24 -18.70 -13.41
N PHE A 123 4.16 -17.72 -13.47
CA PHE A 123 4.05 -16.59 -14.38
C PHE A 123 5.38 -16.31 -15.09
N THR A 124 5.31 -15.56 -16.19
CA THR A 124 6.48 -15.21 -16.99
C THR A 124 6.99 -13.82 -16.60
N LEU A 125 8.26 -13.71 -16.21
CA LEU A 125 8.91 -12.42 -15.98
C LEU A 125 10.33 -12.42 -16.55
N ALA A 126 10.69 -11.36 -17.26
CA ALA A 126 12.00 -11.21 -17.91
C ALA A 126 12.37 -12.43 -18.78
N GLY A 127 11.41 -12.94 -19.55
CA GLY A 127 11.59 -14.09 -20.45
C GLY A 127 11.77 -15.44 -19.74
N ARG A 128 11.40 -15.54 -18.45
CA ARG A 128 11.56 -16.76 -17.66
C ARG A 128 10.26 -17.12 -16.95
N ASN A 129 9.97 -18.41 -16.87
CA ASN A 129 8.87 -18.90 -16.07
C ASN A 129 9.34 -19.04 -14.62
N VAL A 130 8.63 -18.38 -13.74
CA VAL A 130 8.88 -18.37 -12.30
C VAL A 130 7.61 -18.74 -11.55
N GLU A 131 7.78 -19.43 -10.44
CA GLU A 131 6.68 -19.85 -9.56
C GLU A 131 6.69 -18.97 -8.33
N LEU A 132 5.53 -18.39 -7.99
CA LEU A 132 5.34 -17.61 -6.80
C LEU A 132 5.51 -18.46 -5.54
N VAL A 133 6.40 -18.06 -4.66
CA VAL A 133 6.62 -18.74 -3.37
C VAL A 133 5.93 -17.97 -2.25
N SER A 134 6.24 -16.68 -2.12
CA SER A 134 5.65 -15.82 -1.09
C SER A 134 5.85 -14.35 -1.43
N ILE A 135 5.09 -13.50 -0.77
CA ILE A 135 5.24 -12.05 -0.86
C ILE A 135 5.65 -11.57 0.53
N LYS A 136 6.77 -10.86 0.63
CA LYS A 136 7.29 -10.26 1.87
C LYS A 136 7.80 -8.87 1.58
N GLU A 137 7.42 -7.90 2.39
CA GLU A 137 8.00 -6.53 2.37
C GLU A 137 8.08 -5.87 0.98
N MET A 138 7.00 -5.84 0.23
CA MET A 138 7.02 -5.32 -1.15
C MET A 138 8.01 -6.07 -2.05
N THR A 139 8.35 -7.32 -1.68
CA THR A 139 9.20 -8.21 -2.45
C THR A 139 8.48 -9.53 -2.71
N VAL A 140 8.39 -9.89 -3.98
CA VAL A 140 7.86 -11.16 -4.44
C VAL A 140 9.01 -12.15 -4.51
N LEU A 141 8.93 -13.22 -3.73
CA LEU A 141 9.90 -14.31 -3.75
C LEU A 141 9.43 -15.39 -4.71
N VAL A 142 10.29 -15.76 -5.62
CA VAL A 142 10.00 -16.76 -6.64
C VAL A 142 11.09 -17.82 -6.74
N LYS A 143 10.73 -18.97 -7.30
CA LYS A 143 11.68 -19.99 -7.74
C LYS A 143 11.57 -20.23 -9.25
N LYS A 144 12.57 -20.82 -9.86
CA LYS A 144 12.51 -21.22 -11.29
C LYS A 144 11.43 -22.24 -11.50
N SER A 145 10.71 -22.14 -12.61
CA SER A 145 9.73 -23.12 -13.02
C SER A 145 10.02 -23.61 -14.44
N ASN A 146 9.91 -24.91 -14.63
CA ASN A 146 10.00 -25.56 -15.95
C ASN A 146 8.60 -25.79 -16.55
N SER A 147 7.55 -25.27 -15.93
CA SER A 147 6.18 -25.39 -16.44
C SER A 147 6.06 -24.73 -17.81
N LYS A 148 5.43 -25.43 -18.75
CA LYS A 148 5.08 -24.88 -20.07
C LYS A 148 3.86 -23.94 -20.01
N LYS A 149 3.04 -24.05 -18.96
CA LYS A 149 1.90 -23.16 -18.71
C LYS A 149 2.33 -22.07 -17.76
N SER A 150 2.22 -20.82 -18.16
CA SER A 150 2.51 -19.65 -17.33
C SER A 150 1.53 -18.54 -17.62
N ILE A 151 1.23 -17.74 -16.61
CA ILE A 151 0.41 -16.54 -16.74
C ILE A 151 1.33 -15.42 -17.21
N VAL A 152 0.94 -14.74 -18.28
CA VAL A 152 1.69 -13.57 -18.76
C VAL A 152 1.19 -12.35 -17.98
N PRO A 153 2.06 -11.60 -17.27
CA PRO A 153 1.67 -10.37 -16.63
C PRO A 153 1.08 -9.39 -17.64
N SER A 154 -0.07 -8.85 -17.32
CA SER A 154 -0.60 -7.68 -18.01
C SER A 154 -0.25 -6.44 -17.20
N TRP A 155 0.22 -5.42 -17.88
CA TRP A 155 0.59 -4.13 -17.31
C TRP A 155 -0.54 -3.16 -17.57
N GLN A 156 -1.11 -2.57 -16.53
CA GLN A 156 -2.14 -1.52 -16.71
C GLN A 156 -1.53 -0.20 -17.17
N GLY A 157 -0.22 -0.06 -17.05
CA GLY A 157 0.50 1.18 -17.33
C GLY A 157 0.24 2.24 -16.25
N GLY A 158 1.24 3.03 -15.94
CA GLY A 158 1.06 4.17 -15.05
C GLY A 158 0.06 5.15 -15.66
N ARG A 159 -0.94 5.56 -14.90
CA ARG A 159 -1.81 6.67 -15.28
C ARG A 159 -0.97 7.94 -15.24
N MET A 160 -0.42 8.34 -16.38
CA MET A 160 0.22 9.65 -16.49
C MET A 160 -0.87 10.72 -16.34
N PRO A 161 -0.80 11.59 -15.33
CA PRO A 161 -1.70 12.72 -15.24
C PRO A 161 -1.41 13.64 -16.43
N LEU A 162 -2.27 13.60 -17.42
CA LEU A 162 -2.21 14.54 -18.54
C LEU A 162 -2.62 15.92 -18.02
N SER A 163 -1.76 16.92 -18.19
CA SER A 163 -2.17 18.28 -17.91
C SER A 163 -3.35 18.67 -18.82
N ALA A 164 -4.23 19.54 -18.35
CA ALA A 164 -5.38 20.01 -19.14
C ALA A 164 -4.95 20.60 -20.51
N ASN A 165 -3.76 21.21 -20.55
CA ASN A 165 -3.19 21.76 -21.78
C ASN A 165 -2.73 20.66 -22.76
N LEU A 166 -2.14 19.59 -22.26
CA LEU A 166 -1.75 18.46 -23.09
C LEU A 166 -2.98 17.71 -23.61
N GLY A 167 -3.98 17.48 -22.75
CA GLY A 167 -5.23 16.84 -23.14
C GLY A 167 -6.01 17.61 -24.22
N LYS A 168 -5.93 18.95 -24.24
CA LYS A 168 -6.51 19.78 -25.31
C LYS A 168 -5.77 19.66 -26.64
N LYS A 169 -4.46 19.39 -26.61
CA LYS A 169 -3.66 19.25 -27.84
C LYS A 169 -3.72 17.86 -28.45
N LEU A 170 -4.16 16.85 -27.69
CA LEU A 170 -4.31 15.48 -28.17
C LEU A 170 -5.72 15.17 -28.71
N ARG A 171 -6.65 16.11 -28.62
CA ARG A 171 -7.96 16.10 -29.27
C ARG A 171 -7.89 16.80 -30.63
#